data_bee1c5edd8a39930ceec57f2695bafbe
#
_entry.id   bee1c5edd8a39930ceec57f2695bafbe
#
_cell.length_a   1.000
_cell.length_b   1.000
_cell.length_c   1.000
_cell.angle_alpha   90.00
_cell.angle_beta   90.00
_cell.angle_gamma   90.00
#
_symmetry.space_group_name_H-M   'P 1'
#
loop_
_entity.id
_entity.type
_entity.pdbx_description
1 polymer ?
#
loop_
_entity_poly.entity_id
_entity_poly.type
_entity_poly.pdbx_seq_one_letter_code
_entity_poly.pdbx_strand_id
1 'polypeptide(L)'
;MLLIYDFLSLVFGSIVILTGHPKEFAVTLVIAFVLAGLGWYGAANYSKLWNLQFRTTATHAILCLVATILTFVFVVLFVSFKYTQEAAESSIEAWGSGVVKDDAFLESVAQRGYDEVKKLGIEDFSKPTLHGGYPIEKPESKKKNAEVFASSTIEYFIHNHPFLSKIVWSKETVPQQTVERIVARIIQFFDSKQESLPAKIEVQFAVDELKPLLREGAIRVVPIARGIIVALFLLVQLLPFGLIGWAAWRDLKVTV
;
A
#
# COMPACT_ATOMS: atom_id res chain seq x y z
N MET A 1 4.53 -13.84 -1.43
CA MET A 1 4.61 -13.45 -0.01
C MET A 1 4.73 -11.94 0.15
N LEU A 2 5.65 -11.25 -0.52
CA LEU A 2 5.84 -9.79 -0.46
C LEU A 2 4.58 -8.96 -0.79
N LEU A 3 3.79 -9.35 -1.79
CA LEU A 3 2.56 -8.64 -2.17
C LEU A 3 1.54 -8.58 -1.02
N ILE A 4 1.37 -9.68 -0.29
CA ILE A 4 0.46 -9.74 0.89
C ILE A 4 1.04 -8.89 2.02
N TYR A 5 2.35 -8.92 2.22
CA TYR A 5 3.03 -8.14 3.25
C TYR A 5 2.84 -6.64 3.02
N ASP A 6 3.06 -6.14 1.80
CA ASP A 6 2.85 -4.74 1.44
C ASP A 6 1.39 -4.30 1.66
N PHE A 7 0.44 -5.14 1.24
CA PHE A 7 -0.98 -4.86 1.45
C PHE A 7 -1.31 -4.77 2.94
N LEU A 8 -0.87 -5.75 3.74
CA LEU A 8 -1.08 -5.74 5.18
C LEU A 8 -0.39 -4.55 5.85
N SER A 9 0.84 -4.22 5.45
CA SER A 9 1.57 -3.04 5.95
C SER A 9 0.79 -1.76 5.70
N LEU A 10 0.21 -1.59 4.51
CA LEU A 10 -0.62 -0.43 4.17
C LEU A 10 -1.89 -0.37 5.03
N VAL A 11 -2.58 -1.50 5.20
CA VAL A 11 -3.78 -1.59 6.03
C VAL A 11 -3.47 -1.31 7.50
N PHE A 12 -2.46 -1.97 8.07
CA PHE A 12 -2.06 -1.74 9.46
C PHE A 12 -1.51 -0.32 9.67
N GLY A 13 -0.73 0.21 8.73
CA GLY A 13 -0.28 1.59 8.75
C GLY A 13 -1.45 2.58 8.82
N SER A 14 -2.49 2.37 8.03
CA SER A 14 -3.70 3.18 8.05
C SER A 14 -4.43 3.11 9.40
N ILE A 15 -4.50 1.93 10.04
CA ILE A 15 -5.09 1.77 11.37
C ILE A 15 -4.23 2.47 12.42
N VAL A 16 -2.92 2.32 12.38
CA VAL A 16 -1.99 2.97 13.32
C VAL A 16 -2.13 4.49 13.25
N ILE A 17 -2.20 5.05 12.05
CA ILE A 17 -2.41 6.50 11.88
C ILE A 17 -3.77 6.92 12.45
N LEU A 18 -4.85 6.15 12.19
CA LEU A 18 -6.17 6.41 12.80
C LEU A 18 -6.09 6.43 14.34
N THR A 19 -5.32 5.52 14.96
CA THR A 19 -5.15 5.54 16.44
C THR A 19 -4.40 6.77 16.93
N GLY A 20 -3.57 7.39 16.11
CA GLY A 20 -2.92 8.67 16.35
C GLY A 20 -3.89 9.87 16.37
N HIS A 21 -5.14 9.69 15.89
CA HIS A 21 -6.21 10.69 15.93
C HIS A 21 -7.29 10.31 16.97
N PRO A 22 -7.08 10.56 18.28
CA PRO A 22 -7.89 9.97 19.34
C PRO A 22 -9.39 10.33 19.28
N LYS A 23 -9.74 11.51 18.80
CA LYS A 23 -11.14 11.90 18.60
C LYS A 23 -11.84 11.09 17.51
N GLU A 24 -11.20 10.94 16.35
CA GLU A 24 -11.75 10.17 15.23
C GLU A 24 -11.77 8.68 15.55
N PHE A 25 -10.74 8.17 16.21
CA PHE A 25 -10.71 6.79 16.69
C PHE A 25 -11.84 6.48 17.66
N ALA A 26 -12.06 7.34 18.66
CA ALA A 26 -13.16 7.18 19.62
C ALA A 26 -14.53 7.19 18.94
N VAL A 27 -14.77 8.12 18.01
CA VAL A 27 -16.02 8.16 17.22
C VAL A 27 -16.18 6.89 16.39
N THR A 28 -15.09 6.40 15.76
CA THR A 28 -15.11 5.15 14.99
C THR A 28 -15.48 3.96 15.86
N LEU A 29 -14.93 3.86 17.07
CA LEU A 29 -15.27 2.79 18.02
C LEU A 29 -16.75 2.86 18.43
N VAL A 30 -17.27 4.06 18.73
CA VAL A 30 -18.68 4.22 19.08
C VAL A 30 -19.60 3.78 17.92
N ILE A 31 -19.31 4.20 16.70
CA ILE A 31 -20.06 3.78 15.50
C ILE A 31 -19.97 2.25 15.33
N ALA A 32 -18.78 1.67 15.47
CA ALA A 32 -18.57 0.22 15.37
C ALA A 32 -19.40 -0.54 16.42
N PHE A 33 -19.38 -0.10 17.67
CA PHE A 33 -20.20 -0.71 18.74
C PHE A 33 -21.70 -0.60 18.48
N VAL A 34 -22.17 0.57 18.04
CA VAL A 34 -23.59 0.77 17.72
C VAL A 34 -24.03 -0.15 16.58
N LEU A 35 -23.28 -0.19 15.48
CA LEU A 35 -23.61 -1.04 14.33
C LEU A 35 -23.52 -2.53 14.67
N ALA A 36 -22.50 -2.94 15.40
CA ALA A 36 -22.34 -4.31 15.87
C ALA A 36 -23.48 -4.72 16.82
N GLY A 37 -23.87 -3.82 17.74
CA GLY A 37 -25.00 -4.03 18.65
C GLY A 37 -26.34 -4.12 17.94
N LEU A 38 -26.60 -3.27 16.97
CA LEU A 38 -27.82 -3.33 16.13
C LEU A 38 -27.85 -4.61 15.30
N GLY A 39 -26.74 -5.01 14.70
CA GLY A 39 -26.64 -6.25 13.95
C GLY A 39 -26.90 -7.49 14.84
N TRP A 40 -26.28 -7.52 16.02
CA TRP A 40 -26.52 -8.58 17.03
C TRP A 40 -27.99 -8.63 17.45
N TYR A 41 -28.57 -7.48 17.82
CA TYR A 41 -29.96 -7.39 18.25
C TYR A 41 -30.91 -7.87 17.16
N GLY A 42 -30.72 -7.41 15.93
CA GLY A 42 -31.52 -7.82 14.77
C GLY A 42 -31.44 -9.33 14.51
N ALA A 43 -30.22 -9.87 14.47
CA ALA A 43 -30.00 -11.29 14.22
C ALA A 43 -30.50 -12.19 15.36
N ALA A 44 -30.27 -11.82 16.62
CA ALA A 44 -30.70 -12.59 17.78
C ALA A 44 -32.22 -12.59 18.00
N ASN A 45 -32.90 -11.50 17.63
CA ASN A 45 -34.37 -11.38 17.80
C ASN A 45 -35.15 -11.57 16.49
N TYR A 46 -34.50 -12.01 15.41
CA TYR A 46 -35.13 -12.17 14.09
C TYR A 46 -36.37 -13.05 14.13
N SER A 47 -36.34 -14.19 14.86
CA SER A 47 -37.47 -15.09 15.03
C SER A 47 -38.69 -14.40 15.69
N LYS A 48 -38.44 -13.49 16.65
CA LYS A 48 -39.50 -12.70 17.32
C LYS A 48 -40.05 -11.59 16.43
N LEU A 49 -39.18 -10.92 15.66
CA LEU A 49 -39.58 -9.85 14.74
C LEU A 49 -40.46 -10.33 13.58
N TRP A 50 -40.29 -11.59 13.14
CA TRP A 50 -41.00 -12.16 11.99
C TRP A 50 -41.99 -13.27 12.35
N ASN A 51 -42.30 -13.44 13.64
CA ASN A 51 -43.20 -14.48 14.15
C ASN A 51 -42.83 -15.92 13.71
N LEU A 52 -41.57 -16.18 13.52
CA LEU A 52 -41.10 -17.49 13.13
C LEU A 52 -40.87 -18.35 14.40
N GLN A 53 -41.35 -19.59 14.39
CA GLN A 53 -41.15 -20.58 15.48
C GLN A 53 -39.74 -21.17 15.44
N PHE A 54 -38.74 -20.39 15.08
CA PHE A 54 -37.37 -20.85 14.97
C PHE A 54 -36.70 -20.88 16.35
N ARG A 55 -36.23 -22.05 16.78
CA ARG A 55 -35.36 -22.17 17.96
C ARG A 55 -33.93 -21.81 17.56
N THR A 56 -33.36 -20.82 18.21
CA THR A 56 -31.94 -20.45 18.02
C THR A 56 -31.05 -21.63 18.39
N THR A 57 -30.34 -22.15 17.39
CA THR A 57 -29.32 -23.22 17.60
C THR A 57 -28.00 -22.58 18.04
N ALA A 58 -27.11 -23.38 18.64
CA ALA A 58 -25.76 -22.95 18.99
C ALA A 58 -24.99 -22.39 17.75
N THR A 59 -25.19 -23.03 16.59
CA THR A 59 -24.62 -22.57 15.31
C THR A 59 -25.05 -21.16 14.94
N HIS A 60 -26.35 -20.85 15.13
CA HIS A 60 -26.86 -19.50 14.86
C HIS A 60 -26.23 -18.47 15.80
N ALA A 61 -26.11 -18.79 17.08
CA ALA A 61 -25.48 -17.89 18.05
C ALA A 61 -24.00 -17.62 17.73
N ILE A 62 -23.27 -18.64 17.29
CA ILE A 62 -21.87 -18.51 16.85
C ILE A 62 -21.80 -17.61 15.60
N LEU A 63 -22.67 -17.79 14.60
CA LEU A 63 -22.68 -16.96 13.41
C LEU A 63 -23.01 -15.49 13.74
N CYS A 64 -23.96 -15.24 14.64
CA CYS A 64 -24.25 -13.89 15.12
C CYS A 64 -23.04 -13.26 15.82
N LEU A 65 -22.31 -14.01 16.65
CA LEU A 65 -21.10 -13.54 17.31
C LEU A 65 -20.00 -13.20 16.30
N VAL A 66 -19.74 -14.08 15.36
CA VAL A 66 -18.76 -13.86 14.28
C VAL A 66 -19.13 -12.63 13.44
N ALA A 67 -20.41 -12.51 13.03
CA ALA A 67 -20.89 -11.35 12.27
C ALA A 67 -20.71 -10.05 13.07
N THR A 68 -20.94 -10.07 14.38
CA THR A 68 -20.76 -8.90 15.27
C THR A 68 -19.30 -8.48 15.34
N ILE A 69 -18.38 -9.42 15.57
CA ILE A 69 -16.94 -9.16 15.62
C ILE A 69 -16.45 -8.61 14.27
N LEU A 70 -16.84 -9.25 13.17
CA LEU A 70 -16.45 -8.81 11.84
C LEU A 70 -17.04 -7.43 11.48
N THR A 71 -18.24 -7.12 11.93
CA THR A 71 -18.80 -5.77 11.79
C THR A 71 -17.91 -4.71 12.40
N PHE A 72 -17.44 -4.98 13.63
CA PHE A 72 -16.52 -4.07 14.31
C PHE A 72 -15.23 -3.88 13.51
N VAL A 73 -14.63 -4.97 13.05
CA VAL A 73 -13.42 -4.94 12.23
C VAL A 73 -13.64 -4.17 10.92
N PHE A 74 -14.74 -4.43 10.20
CA PHE A 74 -15.03 -3.76 8.93
C PHE A 74 -15.26 -2.25 9.09
N VAL A 75 -15.90 -1.81 10.16
CA VAL A 75 -16.09 -0.38 10.41
C VAL A 75 -14.75 0.31 10.66
N VAL A 76 -13.89 -0.29 11.50
CA VAL A 76 -12.55 0.25 11.77
C VAL A 76 -11.73 0.31 10.48
N LEU A 77 -11.73 -0.76 9.68
CA LEU A 77 -11.05 -0.80 8.39
C LEU A 77 -11.60 0.27 7.43
N PHE A 78 -12.91 0.39 7.29
CA PHE A 78 -13.54 1.35 6.38
C PHE A 78 -13.13 2.79 6.69
N VAL A 79 -13.09 3.15 7.97
CA VAL A 79 -12.69 4.49 8.42
C VAL A 79 -11.18 4.67 8.27
N SER A 80 -10.36 3.65 8.61
CA SER A 80 -8.90 3.74 8.50
C SER A 80 -8.42 3.99 7.08
N PHE A 81 -9.17 3.56 6.05
CA PHE A 81 -8.84 3.86 4.64
C PHE A 81 -8.84 5.36 4.28
N LYS A 82 -9.31 6.24 5.16
CA LYS A 82 -9.09 7.68 5.03
C LYS A 82 -7.59 8.03 5.07
N TYR A 83 -6.80 7.25 5.81
CA TYR A 83 -5.38 7.48 6.08
C TYR A 83 -4.44 6.66 5.17
N THR A 84 -4.98 5.99 4.14
CA THR A 84 -4.17 5.16 3.24
C THR A 84 -3.08 5.95 2.51
N GLN A 85 -3.32 7.22 2.21
CA GLN A 85 -2.34 8.09 1.59
C GLN A 85 -1.14 8.34 2.51
N GLU A 86 -1.41 8.70 3.75
CA GLU A 86 -0.37 8.94 4.76
C GLU A 86 0.39 7.64 5.08
N ALA A 87 -0.31 6.50 5.12
CA ALA A 87 0.31 5.20 5.29
C ALA A 87 1.23 4.82 4.10
N ALA A 88 0.81 5.13 2.87
CA ALA A 88 1.63 4.91 1.68
C ALA A 88 2.87 5.83 1.68
N GLU A 89 2.72 7.11 2.02
CA GLU A 89 3.83 8.05 2.17
C GLU A 89 4.81 7.59 3.26
N SER A 90 4.33 7.20 4.43
CA SER A 90 5.16 6.66 5.51
C SER A 90 5.90 5.39 5.10
N SER A 91 5.25 4.50 4.35
CA SER A 91 5.88 3.27 3.86
C SER A 91 7.04 3.56 2.90
N ILE A 92 6.87 4.52 1.97
CA ILE A 92 7.96 4.88 1.05
C ILE A 92 9.07 5.65 1.74
N GLU A 93 8.77 6.46 2.74
CA GLU A 93 9.79 7.14 3.55
C GLU A 93 10.64 6.16 4.34
N ALA A 94 10.00 5.17 4.97
CA ALA A 94 10.69 4.11 5.67
C ALA A 94 11.59 3.30 4.72
N TRP A 95 11.06 2.89 3.57
CA TRP A 95 11.82 2.19 2.53
C TRP A 95 12.96 3.06 1.99
N GLY A 96 12.68 4.29 1.59
CA GLY A 96 13.67 5.22 1.05
C GLY A 96 14.81 5.49 2.02
N SER A 97 14.50 5.68 3.32
CA SER A 97 15.53 5.85 4.35
C SER A 97 16.39 4.60 4.54
N GLY A 98 15.82 3.41 4.30
CA GLY A 98 16.55 2.14 4.30
C GLY A 98 17.48 2.01 3.10
N VAL A 99 16.95 2.23 1.89
CA VAL A 99 17.70 2.10 0.63
C VAL A 99 18.88 3.08 0.56
N VAL A 100 18.67 4.32 1.01
CA VAL A 100 19.73 5.35 1.05
C VAL A 100 20.84 5.01 2.05
N LYS A 101 20.60 4.06 2.98
CA LYS A 101 21.60 3.54 3.94
C LYS A 101 22.12 2.16 3.57
N ASP A 102 21.60 1.55 2.51
CA ASP A 102 22.04 0.25 2.03
C ASP A 102 23.30 0.42 1.15
N ASP A 103 24.46 0.37 1.79
CA ASP A 103 25.76 0.55 1.13
C ASP A 103 25.96 -0.49 0.02
N ALA A 104 25.49 -1.73 0.19
CA ALA A 104 25.62 -2.77 -0.83
C ALA A 104 24.80 -2.44 -2.08
N PHE A 105 23.58 -1.95 -1.91
CA PHE A 105 22.76 -1.49 -3.02
C PHE A 105 23.40 -0.28 -3.72
N LEU A 106 23.80 0.73 -2.96
CA LEU A 106 24.43 1.95 -3.50
C LEU A 106 25.70 1.63 -4.28
N GLU A 107 26.56 0.72 -3.77
CA GLU A 107 27.76 0.30 -4.45
C GLU A 107 27.46 -0.46 -5.75
N SER A 108 26.46 -1.35 -5.73
CA SER A 108 26.05 -2.10 -6.92
C SER A 108 25.54 -1.19 -8.03
N VAL A 109 24.72 -0.18 -7.68
CA VAL A 109 24.19 0.77 -8.65
C VAL A 109 25.27 1.71 -9.17
N ALA A 110 26.16 2.20 -8.30
CA ALA A 110 27.30 3.02 -8.71
C ALA A 110 28.25 2.26 -9.65
N GLN A 111 28.53 0.98 -9.36
CA GLN A 111 29.35 0.14 -10.24
C GLN A 111 28.66 -0.06 -11.60
N ARG A 112 27.35 -0.34 -11.60
CA ARG A 112 26.56 -0.47 -12.85
C ARG A 112 26.58 0.82 -13.67
N GLY A 113 26.41 1.97 -13.01
CA GLY A 113 26.53 3.29 -13.65
C GLY A 113 27.90 3.50 -14.31
N TYR A 114 28.96 3.21 -13.58
CA TYR A 114 30.33 3.27 -14.08
C TYR A 114 30.54 2.38 -15.32
N ASP A 115 30.09 1.12 -15.27
CA ASP A 115 30.25 0.17 -16.36
C ASP A 115 29.48 0.60 -17.61
N GLU A 116 28.29 1.16 -17.46
CA GLU A 116 27.48 1.65 -18.57
C GLU A 116 28.08 2.92 -19.21
N VAL A 117 28.62 3.83 -18.40
CA VAL A 117 29.30 5.03 -18.93
C VAL A 117 30.62 4.65 -19.62
N LYS A 118 31.37 3.68 -19.10
CA LYS A 118 32.59 3.17 -19.72
C LYS A 118 32.33 2.58 -21.13
N LYS A 119 31.18 1.98 -21.37
CA LYS A 119 30.79 1.47 -22.70
C LYS A 119 30.65 2.58 -23.74
N LEU A 120 30.48 3.82 -23.34
CA LEU A 120 30.44 4.98 -24.23
C LEU A 120 31.85 5.43 -24.72
N GLY A 121 32.92 4.68 -24.35
CA GLY A 121 34.27 5.00 -24.79
C GLY A 121 34.89 6.22 -24.10
N ILE A 122 34.42 6.57 -22.92
CA ILE A 122 34.89 7.72 -22.15
C ILE A 122 35.93 7.21 -21.14
N GLU A 123 37.22 7.46 -21.41
CA GLU A 123 38.35 6.95 -20.62
C GLU A 123 38.67 7.79 -19.37
N ASP A 124 38.21 9.05 -19.28
CA ASP A 124 38.61 10.03 -18.25
C ASP A 124 37.74 10.03 -17.01
N PHE A 125 37.60 8.87 -16.36
CA PHE A 125 36.57 8.71 -15.37
C PHE A 125 37.03 7.79 -14.22
N SER A 126 37.16 8.35 -13.07
CA SER A 126 37.56 7.59 -11.88
C SER A 126 36.41 6.75 -11.34
N LYS A 127 36.72 5.58 -10.77
CA LYS A 127 35.72 4.70 -10.17
C LYS A 127 34.96 5.45 -9.06
N PRO A 128 33.61 5.39 -9.03
CA PRO A 128 32.84 6.07 -8.01
C PRO A 128 33.15 5.53 -6.61
N THR A 129 33.16 6.42 -5.64
CA THR A 129 33.17 6.05 -4.22
C THR A 129 31.80 6.33 -3.63
N LEU A 130 31.37 5.55 -2.65
CA LEU A 130 30.07 5.71 -1.99
C LEU A 130 29.79 7.11 -1.44
N HIS A 131 30.85 7.81 -1.02
CA HIS A 131 30.78 9.10 -0.36
C HIS A 131 31.30 10.29 -1.19
N GLY A 132 32.05 10.02 -2.24
CA GLY A 132 32.53 11.02 -3.18
C GLY A 132 32.02 10.63 -4.57
N GLY A 133 31.06 11.37 -5.08
CA GLY A 133 30.64 11.18 -6.46
C GLY A 133 31.84 11.32 -7.38
N TYR A 134 31.75 10.82 -8.58
CA TYR A 134 32.76 10.99 -9.60
C TYR A 134 32.42 12.19 -10.48
N PRO A 135 33.41 12.98 -10.87
CA PRO A 135 33.15 14.08 -11.78
C PRO A 135 32.72 13.54 -13.14
N ILE A 136 31.50 13.83 -13.53
CA ILE A 136 31.00 13.50 -14.86
C ILE A 136 30.91 14.81 -15.62
N GLU A 137 31.85 15.06 -16.52
CA GLU A 137 31.90 16.31 -17.27
C GLU A 137 31.02 16.30 -18.51
N LYS A 138 30.94 15.15 -19.20
CA LYS A 138 30.20 15.06 -20.47
C LYS A 138 28.69 14.89 -20.25
N PRO A 139 27.83 15.65 -20.95
CA PRO A 139 26.37 15.57 -20.80
C PRO A 139 25.80 14.16 -21.04
N GLU A 140 26.35 13.41 -22.00
CA GLU A 140 25.93 12.04 -22.32
C GLU A 140 26.20 11.08 -21.16
N SER A 141 27.36 11.25 -20.49
CA SER A 141 27.75 10.45 -19.34
C SER A 141 26.86 10.74 -18.13
N LYS A 142 26.55 12.01 -17.87
CA LYS A 142 25.61 12.45 -16.83
C LYS A 142 24.25 11.80 -17.04
N LYS A 143 23.73 11.88 -18.26
CA LYS A 143 22.44 11.30 -18.62
C LYS A 143 22.43 9.79 -18.42
N LYS A 144 23.44 9.08 -18.95
CA LYS A 144 23.53 7.63 -18.84
C LYS A 144 23.63 7.15 -17.40
N ASN A 145 24.43 7.84 -16.58
CA ASN A 145 24.53 7.53 -15.16
C ASN A 145 23.19 7.75 -14.44
N ALA A 146 22.55 8.91 -14.65
CA ALA A 146 21.25 9.21 -14.07
C ALA A 146 20.18 8.20 -14.47
N GLU A 147 20.18 7.71 -15.73
CA GLU A 147 19.28 6.64 -16.21
C GLU A 147 19.50 5.34 -15.42
N VAL A 148 20.74 4.96 -15.17
CA VAL A 148 21.05 3.75 -14.40
C VAL A 148 20.57 3.87 -12.96
N PHE A 149 20.83 5.00 -12.30
CA PHE A 149 20.38 5.21 -10.92
C PHE A 149 18.85 5.25 -10.83
N ALA A 150 18.18 5.96 -11.72
CA ALA A 150 16.72 6.04 -11.76
C ALA A 150 16.09 4.65 -12.00
N SER A 151 16.52 3.93 -13.03
CA SER A 151 15.96 2.63 -13.36
C SER A 151 16.26 1.58 -12.28
N SER A 152 17.49 1.52 -11.77
CA SER A 152 17.86 0.55 -10.72
C SER A 152 17.09 0.79 -9.43
N THR A 153 16.88 2.06 -9.02
CA THR A 153 16.11 2.38 -7.82
C THR A 153 14.63 2.02 -7.98
N ILE A 154 14.04 2.26 -9.16
CA ILE A 154 12.67 1.88 -9.45
C ILE A 154 12.53 0.34 -9.52
N GLU A 155 13.44 -0.35 -10.19
CA GLU A 155 13.47 -1.82 -10.24
C GLU A 155 13.56 -2.42 -8.83
N TYR A 156 14.41 -1.88 -7.98
CA TYR A 156 14.55 -2.30 -6.58
C TYR A 156 13.27 -2.06 -5.78
N PHE A 157 12.59 -0.91 -6.00
CA PHE A 157 11.28 -0.63 -5.41
C PHE A 157 10.22 -1.64 -5.87
N ILE A 158 10.12 -1.90 -7.17
CA ILE A 158 9.16 -2.87 -7.74
C ILE A 158 9.37 -4.26 -7.15
N HIS A 159 10.64 -4.67 -7.03
CA HIS A 159 10.99 -5.98 -6.49
C HIS A 159 10.62 -6.12 -5.00
N ASN A 160 10.93 -5.10 -4.19
CA ASN A 160 10.69 -5.15 -2.76
C ASN A 160 9.26 -4.82 -2.37
N HIS A 161 8.55 -4.01 -3.17
CA HIS A 161 7.18 -3.55 -2.91
C HIS A 161 6.24 -3.81 -4.10
N PRO A 162 5.96 -5.08 -4.45
CA PRO A 162 5.19 -5.43 -5.64
C PRO A 162 3.73 -4.99 -5.57
N PHE A 163 3.15 -4.83 -4.39
CA PHE A 163 1.79 -4.29 -4.24
C PHE A 163 1.78 -2.77 -4.41
N LEU A 164 2.68 -2.05 -3.73
CA LEU A 164 2.77 -0.59 -3.83
C LEU A 164 3.13 -0.16 -5.25
N SER A 165 4.00 -0.91 -5.93
CA SER A 165 4.33 -0.65 -7.33
C SER A 165 3.12 -0.75 -8.26
N LYS A 166 2.20 -1.70 -8.03
CA LYS A 166 0.94 -1.83 -8.79
C LYS A 166 -0.05 -0.70 -8.51
N ILE A 167 -0.01 -0.12 -7.32
CA ILE A 167 -0.78 1.09 -7.00
C ILE A 167 -0.30 2.27 -7.84
N VAL A 168 1.01 2.42 -7.99
CA VAL A 168 1.62 3.49 -8.79
C VAL A 168 1.45 3.23 -10.28
N TRP A 169 1.78 2.02 -10.71
CA TRP A 169 1.81 1.65 -12.13
C TRP A 169 0.94 0.42 -12.39
N SER A 170 0.06 0.52 -13.36
CA SER A 170 -0.81 -0.59 -13.77
C SER A 170 -0.08 -1.68 -14.56
N LYS A 171 1.17 -1.45 -14.99
CA LYS A 171 2.00 -2.37 -15.79
C LYS A 171 3.27 -2.75 -15.03
N GLU A 172 3.77 -3.96 -15.23
CA GLU A 172 4.99 -4.49 -14.60
C GLU A 172 6.30 -3.87 -15.13
N THR A 173 6.24 -3.11 -16.21
CA THR A 173 7.40 -2.44 -16.81
C THR A 173 7.72 -1.12 -16.13
N VAL A 174 9.01 -0.85 -15.92
CA VAL A 174 9.49 0.44 -15.40
C VAL A 174 8.92 1.58 -16.26
N PRO A 175 8.19 2.53 -15.67
CA PRO A 175 7.53 3.57 -16.44
C PRO A 175 8.56 4.58 -16.95
N GLN A 176 8.77 4.58 -18.25
CA GLN A 176 9.74 5.44 -18.93
C GLN A 176 9.62 6.91 -18.51
N GLN A 177 8.39 7.43 -18.40
CA GLN A 177 8.14 8.81 -17.99
C GLN A 177 8.62 9.12 -16.56
N THR A 178 8.57 8.14 -15.64
CA THR A 178 9.07 8.33 -14.27
C THR A 178 10.59 8.37 -14.27
N VAL A 179 11.24 7.46 -15.03
CA VAL A 179 12.69 7.46 -15.22
C VAL A 179 13.14 8.81 -15.78
N GLU A 180 12.51 9.29 -16.84
CA GLU A 180 12.84 10.57 -17.48
C GLU A 180 12.73 11.77 -16.53
N ARG A 181 11.72 11.80 -15.64
CA ARG A 181 11.58 12.86 -14.63
C ARG A 181 12.70 12.82 -13.60
N ILE A 182 13.05 11.63 -13.11
CA ILE A 182 14.15 11.45 -12.16
C ILE A 182 15.46 11.85 -12.80
N VAL A 183 15.72 11.41 -14.02
CA VAL A 183 16.90 11.77 -14.82
C VAL A 183 17.02 13.28 -14.99
N ALA A 184 15.94 13.95 -15.40
CA ALA A 184 15.94 15.39 -15.56
C ALA A 184 16.29 16.12 -14.25
N ARG A 185 15.77 15.65 -13.11
CA ARG A 185 16.05 16.23 -11.79
C ARG A 185 17.49 16.01 -11.36
N ILE A 186 18.05 14.83 -11.58
CA ILE A 186 19.45 14.52 -11.31
C ILE A 186 20.36 15.43 -12.15
N ILE A 187 20.10 15.55 -13.46
CA ILE A 187 20.88 16.40 -14.37
C ILE A 187 20.81 17.86 -13.95
N GLN A 188 19.61 18.38 -13.66
CA GLN A 188 19.43 19.76 -13.20
C GLN A 188 20.25 20.07 -11.94
N PHE A 189 20.33 19.10 -11.02
CA PHE A 189 21.13 19.27 -9.82
C PHE A 189 22.64 19.26 -10.13
N PHE A 190 23.11 18.37 -11.00
CA PHE A 190 24.49 18.38 -11.48
C PHE A 190 24.89 19.73 -12.10
N ASP A 191 24.03 20.26 -12.96
CA ASP A 191 24.32 21.50 -13.65
C ASP A 191 24.29 22.72 -12.72
N SER A 192 23.53 22.65 -11.62
CA SER A 192 23.45 23.76 -10.65
C SER A 192 24.62 23.82 -9.68
N LYS A 193 25.27 22.68 -9.36
CA LYS A 193 26.30 22.63 -8.31
C LYS A 193 27.71 22.36 -8.80
N GLN A 194 27.90 21.99 -10.05
CA GLN A 194 29.21 21.64 -10.66
C GLN A 194 30.06 20.63 -9.86
N GLU A 195 29.46 19.91 -8.93
CA GLU A 195 30.11 18.96 -8.07
C GLU A 195 29.72 17.52 -8.44
N SER A 196 30.57 16.59 -8.08
CA SER A 196 30.25 15.17 -8.16
C SER A 196 29.08 14.81 -7.25
N LEU A 197 28.10 14.07 -7.74
CA LEU A 197 26.97 13.63 -6.95
C LEU A 197 27.27 12.31 -6.24
N PRO A 198 27.13 12.22 -4.91
CA PRO A 198 27.14 10.94 -4.21
C PRO A 198 25.96 10.08 -4.64
N ALA A 199 26.18 8.76 -4.82
CA ALA A 199 25.15 7.77 -5.15
C ALA A 199 23.88 7.90 -4.27
N LYS A 200 24.09 8.19 -3.00
CA LYS A 200 23.04 8.42 -2.00
C LYS A 200 22.07 9.53 -2.40
N ILE A 201 22.55 10.63 -2.98
CA ILE A 201 21.71 11.76 -3.38
C ILE A 201 20.90 11.40 -4.64
N GLU A 202 21.50 10.69 -5.59
CA GLU A 202 20.79 10.25 -6.80
C GLU A 202 19.65 9.29 -6.49
N VAL A 203 19.87 8.34 -5.57
CA VAL A 203 18.82 7.45 -5.07
C VAL A 203 17.75 8.23 -4.32
N GLN A 204 18.13 9.23 -3.51
CA GLN A 204 17.16 10.07 -2.80
C GLN A 204 16.21 10.81 -3.76
N PHE A 205 16.72 11.34 -4.88
CA PHE A 205 15.86 11.96 -5.90
C PHE A 205 14.83 10.97 -6.48
N ALA A 206 15.23 9.74 -6.72
CA ALA A 206 14.30 8.72 -7.18
C ALA A 206 13.21 8.41 -6.13
N VAL A 207 13.58 8.31 -4.86
CA VAL A 207 12.65 8.11 -3.74
C VAL A 207 11.66 9.29 -3.64
N ASP A 208 12.15 10.51 -3.75
CA ASP A 208 11.32 11.73 -3.66
C ASP A 208 10.31 11.83 -4.81
N GLU A 209 10.65 11.35 -6.02
CA GLU A 209 9.71 11.29 -7.14
C GLU A 209 8.67 10.18 -7.00
N LEU A 210 8.96 9.11 -6.26
CA LEU A 210 8.01 8.03 -6.01
C LEU A 210 6.91 8.43 -5.00
N LYS A 211 7.19 9.34 -4.06
CA LYS A 211 6.22 9.78 -3.03
C LYS A 211 4.91 10.30 -3.62
N PRO A 212 4.91 11.32 -4.50
CA PRO A 212 3.66 11.85 -5.06
C PRO A 212 2.92 10.83 -5.91
N LEU A 213 3.63 9.94 -6.61
CA LEU A 213 3.02 8.89 -7.42
C LEU A 213 2.28 7.86 -6.55
N LEU A 214 2.87 7.48 -5.42
CA LEU A 214 2.20 6.59 -4.45
C LEU A 214 0.97 7.24 -3.84
N ARG A 215 1.06 8.51 -3.49
CA ARG A 215 -0.08 9.27 -2.98
C ARG A 215 -1.24 9.29 -3.96
N GLU A 216 -1.00 9.64 -5.21
CA GLU A 216 -2.02 9.63 -6.26
C GLU A 216 -2.58 8.23 -6.52
N GLY A 217 -1.70 7.22 -6.54
CA GLY A 217 -2.09 5.83 -6.69
C GLY A 217 -3.01 5.36 -5.56
N ALA A 218 -2.68 5.70 -4.31
CA ALA A 218 -3.48 5.37 -3.13
C ALA A 218 -4.90 5.95 -3.22
N ILE A 219 -5.06 7.19 -3.72
CA ILE A 219 -6.38 7.81 -3.93
C ILE A 219 -7.27 6.93 -4.82
N ARG A 220 -6.72 6.33 -5.87
CA ARG A 220 -7.47 5.49 -6.83
C ARG A 220 -7.90 4.15 -6.22
N VAL A 221 -7.11 3.60 -5.32
CA VAL A 221 -7.37 2.29 -4.71
C VAL A 221 -8.38 2.36 -3.56
N VAL A 222 -8.41 3.47 -2.82
CA VAL A 222 -9.30 3.66 -1.66
C VAL A 222 -10.78 3.36 -1.96
N PRO A 223 -11.42 3.92 -3.00
CA PRO A 223 -12.84 3.64 -3.26
C PRO A 223 -13.09 2.17 -3.60
N ILE A 224 -12.17 1.51 -4.31
CA ILE A 224 -12.27 0.08 -4.64
C ILE A 224 -12.18 -0.75 -3.35
N ALA A 225 -11.19 -0.47 -2.50
CA ALA A 225 -11.02 -1.17 -1.23
C ALA A 225 -12.23 -0.99 -0.30
N ARG A 226 -12.77 0.23 -0.21
CA ARG A 226 -14.01 0.50 0.54
C ARG A 226 -15.20 -0.26 -0.04
N GLY A 227 -15.35 -0.31 -1.36
CA GLY A 227 -16.39 -1.08 -2.03
C GLY A 227 -16.33 -2.57 -1.69
N ILE A 228 -15.13 -3.16 -1.71
CA ILE A 228 -14.90 -4.55 -1.32
C ILE A 228 -15.27 -4.78 0.14
N ILE A 229 -14.87 -3.88 1.06
CA ILE A 229 -15.21 -3.99 2.48
C ILE A 229 -16.72 -3.93 2.69
N VAL A 230 -17.43 -3.02 2.03
CA VAL A 230 -18.89 -2.94 2.11
C VAL A 230 -19.54 -4.21 1.58
N ALA A 231 -19.08 -4.76 0.46
CA ALA A 231 -19.59 -6.01 -0.09
C ALA A 231 -19.37 -7.19 0.87
N LEU A 232 -18.16 -7.32 1.45
CA LEU A 232 -17.86 -8.35 2.45
C LEU A 232 -18.68 -8.17 3.72
N PHE A 233 -18.85 -6.94 4.19
CA PHE A 233 -19.70 -6.63 5.33
C PHE A 233 -21.14 -7.09 5.10
N LEU A 234 -21.74 -6.74 3.97
CA LEU A 234 -23.10 -7.17 3.63
C LEU A 234 -23.21 -8.69 3.54
N LEU A 235 -22.23 -9.35 2.94
CA LEU A 235 -22.19 -10.80 2.81
C LEU A 235 -22.16 -11.49 4.19
N VAL A 236 -21.30 -10.98 5.09
CA VAL A 236 -21.17 -11.51 6.47
C VAL A 236 -22.46 -11.27 7.26
N GLN A 237 -23.11 -10.10 7.10
CA GLN A 237 -24.38 -9.83 7.78
C GLN A 237 -25.52 -10.74 7.28
N LEU A 238 -25.51 -11.15 6.02
CA LEU A 238 -26.52 -12.06 5.47
C LEU A 238 -26.38 -13.49 5.98
N LEU A 239 -25.23 -13.94 6.49
CA LEU A 239 -25.01 -15.32 6.94
C LEU A 239 -25.98 -15.78 8.04
N PRO A 240 -26.16 -15.07 9.18
CA PRO A 240 -27.12 -15.48 10.20
C PRO A 240 -28.57 -15.45 9.70
N PHE A 241 -28.95 -14.48 8.87
CA PHE A 241 -30.29 -14.39 8.29
C PHE A 241 -30.56 -15.49 7.25
N GLY A 242 -29.54 -15.81 6.42
CA GLY A 242 -29.62 -16.90 5.44
C GLY A 242 -29.83 -18.26 6.10
N LEU A 243 -29.18 -18.51 7.24
CA LEU A 243 -29.37 -19.75 8.01
C LEU A 243 -30.82 -19.89 8.53
N ILE A 244 -31.37 -18.79 9.06
CA ILE A 244 -32.76 -18.76 9.55
C ILE A 244 -33.74 -18.98 8.39
N GLY A 245 -33.55 -18.28 7.27
CA GLY A 245 -34.37 -18.45 6.07
C GLY A 245 -34.34 -19.89 5.52
N TRP A 246 -33.14 -20.50 5.50
CA TRP A 246 -33.00 -21.89 5.08
C TRP A 246 -33.69 -22.86 6.04
N ALA A 247 -33.56 -22.67 7.34
CA ALA A 247 -34.24 -23.51 8.35
C ALA A 247 -35.77 -23.38 8.24
N ALA A 248 -36.30 -22.14 8.13
CA ALA A 248 -37.74 -21.91 7.94
C ALA A 248 -38.26 -22.57 6.65
N TRP A 249 -37.51 -22.50 5.55
CA TRP A 249 -37.87 -23.16 4.29
C TRP A 249 -37.91 -24.71 4.42
N ARG A 250 -36.95 -25.29 5.17
CA ARG A 250 -36.92 -26.72 5.41
C ARG A 250 -38.14 -27.18 6.24
N ASP A 251 -38.50 -26.43 7.27
CA ASP A 251 -39.60 -26.74 8.15
C ASP A 251 -40.98 -26.68 7.42
N LEU A 252 -41.12 -25.73 6.46
CA LEU A 252 -42.27 -25.67 5.58
C LEU A 252 -42.43 -26.88 4.66
N LYS A 253 -41.31 -27.52 4.24
CA LYS A 253 -41.36 -28.74 3.41
C LYS A 253 -41.72 -30.00 4.15
N VAL A 254 -41.55 -30.04 5.48
CA VAL A 254 -41.89 -31.21 6.33
C VAL A 254 -43.35 -31.18 6.72
N THR A 255 -44.05 -30.05 6.60
CA THR A 255 -45.47 -29.88 6.97
C THR A 255 -46.43 -30.01 5.77
N VAL A 256 -45.93 -30.29 4.57
CA VAL A 256 -46.69 -30.64 3.36
C VAL A 256 -46.47 -32.11 3.02
#